data_d5c215fb727f94fa9c1c60f1d67dcf7f
#
_entry.id   d5c215fb727f94fa9c1c60f1d67dcf7f
#
_cell.length_a   1.000
_cell.length_b   1.000
_cell.length_c   1.000
_cell.angle_alpha   90.00
_cell.angle_beta   90.00
_cell.angle_gamma   90.00
#
_symmetry.space_group_name_H-M   'P 1'
#
loop_
_entity.id
_entity.type
_entity.pdbx_description
1 polymer ?
#
loop_
_entity_poly.entity_id
_entity_poly.type
_entity_poly.pdbx_seq_one_letter_code
_entity_poly.pdbx_strand_id
1 'polypeptide(L)' 'MHLEILLQEQRVSRRRLAAFAPGKVLPLAPEVIHCVELRVDGLLFALGELVQLEDRLGVELHEVYEGVGAAGG' A
#
# COMPACT_ATOMS: atom_id res chain seq x y z
N MET A 1 12.93 11.32 -4.19
CA MET A 1 12.40 10.48 -3.11
C MET A 1 11.51 9.39 -3.70
N HIS A 2 11.49 8.26 -3.04
CA HIS A 2 10.72 7.10 -3.51
C HIS A 2 9.46 6.92 -2.66
N LEU A 3 8.30 7.01 -3.29
CA LEU A 3 7.02 6.83 -2.62
C LEU A 3 6.47 5.44 -2.96
N GLU A 4 6.10 4.70 -1.93
CA GLU A 4 5.46 3.42 -2.10
C GLU A 4 4.05 3.47 -1.50
N ILE A 5 3.10 2.90 -2.22
CA ILE A 5 1.72 2.80 -1.76
C ILE A 5 1.46 1.32 -1.55
N LEU A 6 1.25 0.92 -0.29
CA LEU A 6 1.16 -0.48 0.08
C LEU A 6 -0.25 -0.84 0.53
N LEU A 7 -0.81 -1.86 -0.06
CA LEU A 7 -2.13 -2.37 0.30
C LEU A 7 -2.04 -3.49 1.31
N GLN A 8 -1.12 -4.43 1.10
CA GLN A 8 -1.03 -5.63 1.92
C GLN A 8 0.35 -6.25 1.81
N GLU A 9 0.83 -6.76 2.93
CA GLU A 9 2.06 -7.55 2.96
C GLU A 9 1.69 -8.95 3.38
N GLN A 10 2.34 -9.95 2.78
CA GLN A 10 2.14 -11.34 3.14
C GLN A 10 3.47 -12.07 3.11
N ARG A 11 3.62 -13.01 4.03
CA ARG A 11 4.69 -13.98 3.95
C ARG A 11 4.16 -15.17 3.17
N VAL A 12 4.91 -15.61 2.19
CA VAL A 12 4.51 -16.75 1.37
C VAL A 12 5.65 -17.78 1.33
N SER A 13 5.28 -19.04 1.27
CA SER A 13 6.23 -20.12 1.14
C SER A 13 6.74 -20.22 -0.30
N ARG A 14 7.90 -20.87 -0.48
CA ARG A 14 8.41 -21.12 -1.82
C ARG A 14 7.44 -21.98 -2.63
N ARG A 15 6.78 -22.93 -1.97
CA ARG A 15 5.78 -23.78 -2.61
C ARG A 15 4.64 -22.94 -3.16
N ARG A 16 4.17 -21.99 -2.39
CA ARG A 16 3.07 -21.11 -2.82
C ARG A 16 3.50 -20.23 -3.98
N LEU A 17 4.72 -19.70 -3.91
CA LEU A 17 5.25 -18.88 -5.01
C LEU A 17 5.35 -19.69 -6.31
N ALA A 18 5.74 -20.94 -6.21
CA ALA A 18 5.87 -21.79 -7.38
C ALA A 18 4.54 -22.02 -8.10
N ALA A 19 3.42 -21.81 -7.42
CA ALA A 19 2.10 -21.95 -8.02
C ALA A 19 1.62 -20.67 -8.71
N PHE A 20 2.38 -19.59 -8.63
CA PHE A 20 2.00 -18.33 -9.26
C PHE A 20 2.24 -18.43 -10.77
N ALA A 21 1.23 -18.06 -11.53
CA ALA A 21 1.26 -18.10 -12.98
C ALA A 21 0.30 -17.05 -13.53
N PRO A 22 0.43 -16.71 -14.80
CA PRO A 22 -0.55 -15.79 -15.42
C PRO A 22 -1.97 -16.27 -15.23
N GLY A 23 -2.85 -15.37 -14.84
CA GLY A 23 -4.25 -15.71 -14.54
C GLY A 23 -4.51 -16.06 -13.09
N LYS A 24 -3.47 -16.26 -12.28
CA LYS A 24 -3.63 -16.49 -10.84
C LYS A 24 -4.19 -15.23 -10.19
N VAL A 25 -5.22 -15.40 -9.37
CA VAL A 25 -5.79 -14.27 -8.61
C VAL A 25 -5.36 -14.39 -7.16
N LEU A 26 -4.82 -13.29 -6.63
CA LEU A 26 -4.44 -13.20 -5.22
C LEU A 26 -5.52 -12.39 -4.50
N PRO A 27 -6.31 -13.03 -3.63
CA PRO A 27 -7.33 -12.29 -2.90
C PRO A 27 -6.68 -11.36 -1.87
N LEU A 28 -7.29 -10.19 -1.69
CA LEU A 28 -6.88 -9.25 -0.67
C LEU A 28 -7.86 -9.32 0.49
N ALA A 29 -7.37 -9.08 1.71
CA ALA A 29 -8.26 -8.97 2.86
C ALA A 29 -9.17 -7.75 2.66
N PRO A 30 -10.47 -7.86 3.00
CA PRO A 30 -11.40 -6.76 2.74
C PRO A 30 -11.00 -5.44 3.38
N GLU A 31 -10.36 -5.49 4.53
CA GLU A 31 -9.97 -4.30 5.28
C GLU A 31 -8.80 -3.52 4.68
N VAL A 32 -8.10 -4.07 3.67
CA VAL A 32 -6.94 -3.37 3.11
C VAL A 32 -7.32 -2.04 2.46
N ILE A 33 -8.56 -1.91 2.01
CA ILE A 33 -9.01 -0.66 1.39
C ILE A 33 -9.07 0.47 2.41
N HIS A 34 -9.17 0.14 3.70
CA HIS A 34 -9.23 1.12 4.78
C HIS A 34 -7.90 1.33 5.49
N CYS A 35 -6.87 0.62 5.08
CA CYS A 35 -5.57 0.64 5.75
C CYS A 35 -4.44 0.64 4.73
N VAL A 36 -4.39 1.69 3.93
CA VAL A 36 -3.33 1.84 2.93
C VAL A 36 -2.16 2.58 3.57
N GLU A 37 -0.97 2.00 3.47
CA GLU A 37 0.24 2.65 3.97
C GLU A 37 0.97 3.34 2.85
N LEU A 38 1.44 4.55 3.13
CA LEU A 38 2.34 5.25 2.23
C LEU A 38 3.70 5.33 2.90
N ARG A 39 4.73 4.89 2.18
CA ARG A 39 6.11 4.93 2.69
C ARG A 39 6.95 5.78 1.76
N VAL A 40 7.80 6.59 2.36
CA VAL A 40 8.77 7.41 1.63
C VAL A 40 10.15 6.90 2.01
N ASP A 41 10.88 6.43 1.00
CA ASP A 41 12.22 5.85 1.19
C ASP A 41 12.24 4.79 2.30
N GLY A 42 11.19 3.95 2.33
CA GLY A 42 11.08 2.85 3.28
C GLY A 42 10.51 3.21 4.64
N LEU A 43 10.25 4.49 4.91
CA LEU A 43 9.71 4.94 6.19
C LEU A 43 8.22 5.26 6.08
N LEU A 44 7.46 4.84 7.08
CA LEU A 44 6.02 5.11 7.11
C LEU A 44 5.79 6.62 7.18
N PHE A 45 5.09 7.13 6.19
CA PHE A 45 4.81 8.55 6.04
C PHE A 45 3.35 8.90 6.31
N ALA A 46 2.44 8.05 5.86
CA ALA A 46 1.01 8.34 5.99
C ALA A 46 0.18 7.06 5.97
N LEU A 47 -1.03 7.17 6.48
CA LEU A 47 -2.04 6.14 6.38
C LEU A 47 -3.24 6.73 5.65
N GLY A 48 -3.89 5.91 4.86
CA GLY A 48 -5.04 6.38 4.10
C GLY A 48 -6.00 5.27 3.75
N GLU A 49 -6.93 5.60 2.87
CA GLU A 49 -7.99 4.72 2.43
C GLU A 49 -8.11 4.81 0.92
N LEU A 50 -8.37 3.67 0.27
CA LEU A 50 -8.66 3.69 -1.16
C LEU A 50 -10.01 4.34 -1.40
N VAL A 51 -10.05 5.24 -2.38
CA VAL A 51 -11.28 5.91 -2.77
C VAL A 51 -11.44 5.83 -4.28
N GLN A 52 -12.69 5.83 -4.74
CA GLN A 52 -13.00 5.83 -6.16
C GLN A 52 -13.12 7.27 -6.63
N LEU A 53 -12.26 7.66 -7.55
CA LEU A 53 -12.41 8.89 -8.29
C LEU A 53 -13.24 8.60 -9.54
N GLU A 54 -13.54 9.61 -10.34
CA GLU A 54 -14.43 9.43 -11.48
C GLU A 54 -14.02 8.29 -12.41
N ASP A 55 -12.74 8.22 -12.77
CA ASP A 55 -12.24 7.24 -13.74
C ASP A 55 -11.05 6.44 -13.22
N ARG A 56 -10.72 6.57 -11.95
CA ARG A 56 -9.53 5.94 -11.39
C ARG A 56 -9.67 5.74 -9.88
N LEU A 57 -8.72 5.02 -9.32
CA LEU A 57 -8.60 4.88 -7.87
C LEU A 57 -7.64 5.93 -7.33
N GLY A 58 -7.87 6.36 -6.11
CA GLY A 58 -6.98 7.26 -5.41
C GLY A 58 -6.80 6.80 -3.98
N VAL A 59 -5.97 7.50 -3.25
CA VAL A 59 -5.79 7.28 -1.81
C VAL A 59 -6.08 8.58 -1.09
N GLU A 60 -7.06 8.53 -0.19
CA GLU A 60 -7.36 9.67 0.66
C GLU A 60 -6.54 9.55 1.93
N LEU A 61 -5.72 10.55 2.23
CA LEU A 61 -4.86 10.52 3.40
C LEU A 61 -5.68 10.85 4.65
N HIS A 62 -5.57 9.99 5.66
CA HIS A 62 -6.25 10.19 6.94
C HIS A 62 -5.30 10.62 8.04
N GLU A 63 -4.06 10.12 8.00
CA GLU A 63 -3.01 10.49 8.93
C GLU A 63 -1.72 10.71 8.18
N VAL A 64 -1.07 11.82 8.46
CA VAL A 64 0.23 12.10 7.87
C VAL A 64 1.20 12.33 9.03
N TYR A 65 2.28 11.55 9.04
CA TYR A 65 3.26 11.61 10.12
C TYR A 65 4.32 12.64 9.81
N GLU A 66 4.59 13.52 10.75
CA GLU A 66 5.68 14.46 10.65
C GLU A 66 7.00 13.71 10.82
N GLY A 67 8.06 14.32 10.42
CA GLY A 67 9.40 13.75 10.52
C GLY A 67 9.99 13.47 9.16
N VAL A 68 9.44 12.50 8.42
CA VAL A 68 9.97 12.19 7.09
C VAL A 68 9.86 13.40 6.18
N GLY A 69 8.68 14.00 6.10
CA GLY A 69 8.46 15.19 5.29
C GLY A 69 9.20 16.39 5.82
N ALA A 70 9.18 16.59 7.15
CA ALA A 70 9.85 17.71 7.76
C ALA A 70 11.37 17.63 7.62
N ALA A 71 11.91 16.42 7.70
CA ALA A 71 13.36 16.23 7.54
C ALA A 71 13.80 16.49 6.10
N GLY A 72 12.94 16.30 5.16
CA GLY A 72 13.24 16.55 3.76
C GLY A 72 12.90 17.96 3.31
N GLY A 73 12.21 18.66 4.17
CA GLY A 73 11.64 19.96 3.81
C GLY A 73 12.37 21.12 4.25
#